data_97ffece52fffb5a2738d213149b2d039
#
_entry.id   97ffece52fffb5a2738d213149b2d039
#
_cell.length_a   1.000
_cell.length_b   1.000
_cell.length_c   1.000
_cell.angle_alpha   90.00
_cell.angle_beta   90.00
_cell.angle_gamma   90.00
#
_symmetry.space_group_name_H-M   'P 1'
#
loop_
_entity.id
_entity.type
_entity.pdbx_description
1 polymer ?
#
loop_
_entity_poly.entity_id
_entity_poly.type
_entity_poly.pdbx_seq_one_letter_code
_entity_poly.pdbx_strand_id
1 'polypeptide(L)'
;MITHLVWFRQDLRLHDNLALAAACRNSSARVLALYIATPRQWATHNMSPRQAELINAQLNGLQIALAEKGIPLLFREVDDFVASVEIVKQVCAENSVTHLFYNY
;
A
#
# COMPACT_ATOMS: atom_id res chain seq x y z
N MET A 1 -9.75 -13.33 -14.33
CA MET A 1 -8.38 -12.81 -14.17
C MET A 1 -8.02 -12.76 -12.68
N ILE A 2 -6.83 -13.21 -12.34
CA ILE A 2 -6.35 -13.16 -10.96
C ILE A 2 -5.79 -11.78 -10.69
N THR A 3 -6.27 -11.13 -9.63
CA THR A 3 -5.80 -9.81 -9.21
C THR A 3 -5.27 -9.89 -7.79
N HIS A 4 -4.02 -9.52 -7.62
CA HIS A 4 -3.35 -9.46 -6.33
C HIS A 4 -3.24 -8.01 -5.87
N LEU A 5 -3.56 -7.75 -4.60
CA LEU A 5 -3.40 -6.43 -3.98
C LEU A 5 -2.33 -6.52 -2.91
N VAL A 6 -1.33 -5.65 -2.99
CA VAL A 6 -0.30 -5.53 -1.97
C VAL A 6 -0.61 -4.28 -1.14
N TRP A 7 -0.91 -4.48 0.13
CA TRP A 7 -1.20 -3.39 1.05
C TRP A 7 0.09 -3.01 1.78
N PHE A 8 0.66 -1.87 1.36
CA PHE A 8 1.84 -1.31 2.03
C PHE A 8 1.39 -0.57 3.27
N ARG A 9 1.99 -0.89 4.40
CA ARG A 9 1.67 -0.25 5.69
C ARG A 9 2.80 0.68 6.12
N GLN A 10 3.82 0.15 6.79
CA GLN A 10 4.99 0.94 7.19
C GLN A 10 6.23 0.60 6.35
N ASP A 11 6.14 -0.46 5.59
CA ASP A 11 7.24 -1.03 4.80
C ASP A 11 7.21 -0.47 3.36
N LEU A 12 7.48 0.82 3.21
CA LEU A 12 7.42 1.52 1.93
C LEU A 12 8.68 1.26 1.10
N ARG A 13 8.90 -0.02 0.74
CA ARG A 13 10.09 -0.44 0.01
C ARG A 13 9.79 -1.62 -0.90
N LEU A 14 10.61 -1.76 -1.95
CA LEU A 14 10.54 -2.91 -2.85
C LEU A 14 11.47 -4.04 -2.42
N HIS A 15 12.65 -3.70 -1.88
CA HIS A 15 13.64 -4.68 -1.45
C HIS A 15 13.22 -5.36 -0.17
N ASP A 16 13.45 -6.67 -0.09
CA ASP A 16 13.14 -7.47 1.08
C ASP A 16 11.67 -7.36 1.52
N ASN A 17 10.78 -7.14 0.55
CA ASN A 17 9.35 -7.07 0.82
C ASN A 17 8.72 -8.40 0.44
N LEU A 18 8.41 -9.22 1.45
CA LEU A 18 7.89 -10.56 1.25
C LEU A 18 6.49 -10.56 0.63
N ALA A 19 5.64 -9.60 1.04
CA ALA A 19 4.30 -9.49 0.49
C ALA A 19 4.33 -9.16 -1.00
N LEU A 20 5.17 -8.19 -1.40
CA LEU A 20 5.33 -7.83 -2.80
C LEU A 20 5.90 -8.99 -3.61
N ALA A 21 6.93 -9.65 -3.10
CA ALA A 21 7.53 -10.80 -3.77
C ALA A 21 6.51 -11.92 -3.97
N ALA A 22 5.70 -12.22 -2.96
CA ALA A 22 4.67 -13.25 -3.06
C ALA A 22 3.61 -12.86 -4.09
N ALA A 23 3.17 -11.61 -4.12
CA ALA A 23 2.17 -11.13 -5.06
C ALA A 23 2.66 -11.18 -6.51
N CYS A 24 3.97 -11.00 -6.73
CA CYS A 24 4.56 -10.99 -8.07
C CYS A 24 4.99 -12.35 -8.58
N ARG A 25 4.88 -13.41 -7.78
CA ARG A 25 5.27 -14.76 -8.20
C ARG A 25 4.44 -15.30 -9.35
N ASN A 26 3.17 -14.95 -9.39
CA ASN A 26 2.28 -15.38 -10.47
C ASN A 26 2.34 -14.34 -11.58
N SER A 27 3.04 -14.64 -12.65
CA SER A 27 3.22 -13.73 -13.79
C SER A 27 1.90 -13.46 -14.55
N SER A 28 0.88 -14.30 -14.35
CA SER A 28 -0.43 -14.11 -14.97
C SER A 28 -1.35 -13.23 -14.14
N ALA A 29 -0.98 -12.92 -12.90
CA ALA A 29 -1.80 -12.10 -12.02
C ALA A 29 -1.57 -10.62 -12.30
N ARG A 30 -2.66 -9.85 -12.26
CA ARG A 30 -2.59 -8.40 -12.20
C ARG A 30 -2.21 -8.00 -10.78
N VAL A 31 -1.23 -7.12 -10.62
CA VAL A 31 -0.78 -6.67 -9.30
C VAL A 31 -1.12 -5.19 -9.11
N LEU A 32 -1.76 -4.89 -8.02
CA LEU A 32 -2.07 -3.51 -7.58
C LEU A 32 -1.41 -3.28 -6.23
N ALA A 33 -1.01 -2.06 -5.97
CA ALA A 33 -0.48 -1.66 -4.66
C ALA A 33 -1.42 -0.66 -4.02
N LEU A 34 -1.48 -0.66 -2.69
CA LEU A 34 -2.33 0.25 -1.92
C LEU A 34 -1.56 0.77 -0.71
N TYR A 35 -1.62 2.06 -0.49
CA TYR A 35 -1.17 2.69 0.74
C TYR A 35 -2.30 3.53 1.32
N ILE A 36 -2.55 3.35 2.62
CA ILE A 36 -3.57 4.12 3.34
C ILE A 36 -2.88 4.95 4.41
N ALA A 37 -2.98 6.27 4.27
CA ALA A 37 -2.45 7.20 5.24
C ALA A 37 -3.46 7.42 6.37
N THR A 38 -2.95 7.55 7.60
CA THR A 38 -3.78 7.84 8.78
C THR A 38 -3.22 9.08 9.49
N PRO A 39 -3.38 10.30 8.88
CA PRO A 39 -2.74 11.51 9.41
C PRO A 39 -3.15 11.83 10.85
N ARG A 40 -4.37 11.51 11.21
CA ARG A 40 -4.88 11.76 12.56
C ARG A 40 -4.17 10.90 13.59
N GLN A 41 -3.90 9.65 13.29
CA GLN A 41 -3.11 8.78 14.16
C GLN A 41 -1.66 9.28 14.26
N TRP A 42 -1.10 9.77 13.16
CA TRP A 42 0.24 10.34 13.17
C TRP A 42 0.33 11.52 14.15
N ALA A 43 -0.66 12.41 14.12
CA ALA A 43 -0.72 13.53 15.05
C ALA A 43 -0.83 13.06 16.51
N THR A 44 -1.67 12.05 16.76
CA THR A 44 -1.84 11.47 18.09
C THR A 44 -0.56 10.85 18.64
N HIS A 45 0.26 10.26 17.76
CA HIS A 45 1.53 9.64 18.14
C HIS A 45 2.71 10.62 18.06
N ASN A 46 2.43 11.92 18.04
CA ASN A 46 3.45 12.98 18.01
C ASN A 46 4.42 12.87 16.84
N MET A 47 3.92 12.44 15.69
CA MET A 47 4.75 12.40 14.49
C MET A 47 5.16 13.82 14.11
N SER A 48 6.47 14.06 13.98
CA SER A 48 6.97 15.37 13.60
C SER A 48 6.68 15.68 12.13
N PRO A 49 6.59 16.96 11.72
CA PRO A 49 6.45 17.32 10.31
C PRO A 49 7.55 16.72 9.45
N ARG A 50 8.76 16.58 9.99
CA ARG A 50 9.89 15.98 9.29
C ARG A 50 9.66 14.52 8.97
N GLN A 51 9.06 13.77 9.90
CA GLN A 51 8.71 12.37 9.67
C GLN A 51 7.64 12.24 8.59
N ALA A 52 6.64 13.12 8.60
CA ALA A 52 5.60 13.14 7.58
C ALA A 52 6.20 13.43 6.19
N GLU A 53 7.13 14.38 6.09
CA GLU A 53 7.82 14.68 4.85
C GLU A 53 8.64 13.49 4.35
N LEU A 54 9.28 12.75 5.26
CA LEU A 54 10.04 11.55 4.92
C LEU A 54 9.13 10.47 4.35
N ILE A 55 7.97 10.27 4.97
CA ILE A 55 6.98 9.30 4.47
C ILE A 55 6.51 9.68 3.08
N ASN A 56 6.22 10.96 2.83
CA ASN A 56 5.80 11.44 1.53
C ASN A 56 6.89 11.22 0.47
N ALA A 57 8.15 11.47 0.82
CA ALA A 57 9.27 11.21 -0.08
C ALA A 57 9.41 9.73 -0.40
N GLN A 58 9.24 8.86 0.59
CA GLN A 58 9.27 7.42 0.40
C GLN A 58 8.13 6.94 -0.50
N LEU A 59 6.94 7.51 -0.33
CA LEU A 59 5.77 7.19 -1.16
C LEU A 59 6.00 7.58 -2.62
N ASN A 60 6.57 8.75 -2.87
CA ASN A 60 6.89 9.17 -4.22
C ASN A 60 7.88 8.23 -4.89
N GLY A 61 8.94 7.85 -4.17
CA GLY A 61 9.92 6.90 -4.67
C GLY A 61 9.32 5.53 -4.95
N LEU A 62 8.47 5.05 -4.04
CA LEU A 62 7.77 3.78 -4.20
C LEU A 62 6.84 3.81 -5.41
N GLN A 63 6.09 4.89 -5.59
CA GLN A 63 5.17 5.03 -6.72
C GLN A 63 5.92 4.96 -8.05
N ILE A 64 7.04 5.65 -8.16
CA ILE A 64 7.86 5.65 -9.37
C ILE A 64 8.40 4.24 -9.65
N ALA A 65 8.95 3.60 -8.63
CA ALA A 65 9.54 2.27 -8.76
C ALA A 65 8.48 1.22 -9.12
N LEU A 66 7.29 1.29 -8.53
CA LEU A 66 6.20 0.38 -8.87
C LEU A 66 5.70 0.63 -10.29
N ALA A 67 5.62 1.90 -10.72
CA ALA A 67 5.18 2.23 -12.07
C ALA A 67 6.12 1.62 -13.12
N GLU A 68 7.42 1.58 -12.85
CA GLU A 68 8.39 0.94 -13.74
C GLU A 68 8.12 -0.55 -13.90
N LYS A 69 7.48 -1.18 -12.93
CA LYS A 69 7.10 -2.59 -12.96
C LYS A 69 5.67 -2.79 -13.48
N GLY A 70 4.99 -1.72 -13.87
CA GLY A 70 3.61 -1.79 -14.30
C GLY A 70 2.60 -1.99 -13.18
N ILE A 71 2.95 -1.64 -11.95
CA ILE A 71 2.09 -1.79 -10.77
C ILE A 71 1.60 -0.41 -10.34
N PRO A 72 0.29 -0.11 -10.49
CA PRO A 72 -0.25 1.16 -10.01
C PRO A 72 -0.32 1.18 -8.48
N LEU A 73 0.01 2.32 -7.89
CA LEU A 73 -0.11 2.54 -6.45
C LEU A 73 -1.37 3.38 -6.18
N LEU A 74 -2.31 2.79 -5.47
CA LEU A 74 -3.53 3.47 -5.05
C LEU A 74 -3.26 4.11 -3.68
N PHE A 75 -3.68 5.36 -3.52
CA PHE A 75 -3.50 6.11 -2.28
C PHE A 75 -4.87 6.47 -1.70
N ARG A 76 -5.03 6.24 -0.40
CA ARG A 76 -6.25 6.60 0.33
C ARG A 76 -5.88 7.21 1.68
N GLU A 77 -6.76 8.05 2.21
CA GLU A 77 -6.61 8.63 3.54
C GLU A 77 -7.82 8.32 4.38
N VAL A 78 -7.57 7.96 5.64
CA VAL A 78 -8.63 7.71 6.63
C VAL A 78 -8.18 8.19 8.00
N ASP A 79 -9.11 8.27 8.95
CA ASP A 79 -8.83 8.79 10.28
C ASP A 79 -8.07 7.79 11.16
N ASP A 80 -8.38 6.50 11.04
CA ASP A 80 -7.79 5.50 11.93
C ASP A 80 -7.62 4.14 11.24
N PHE A 81 -7.03 3.20 11.97
CA PHE A 81 -6.76 1.86 11.45
C PHE A 81 -8.04 1.08 11.14
N VAL A 82 -9.10 1.26 11.93
CA VAL A 82 -10.37 0.57 11.70
C VAL A 82 -10.96 0.99 10.37
N ALA A 83 -10.95 2.30 10.08
CA ALA A 83 -11.39 2.82 8.78
C ALA A 83 -10.50 2.30 7.64
N SER A 84 -9.21 2.07 7.89
CA SER A 84 -8.30 1.48 6.89
C SER A 84 -8.78 0.12 6.41
N VAL A 85 -9.23 -0.73 7.33
CA VAL A 85 -9.71 -2.07 6.99
C VAL A 85 -10.92 -2.00 6.07
N GLU A 86 -11.83 -1.06 6.33
CA GLU A 86 -13.01 -0.86 5.48
C GLU A 86 -12.60 -0.40 4.06
N ILE A 87 -11.61 0.49 3.96
CA ILE A 87 -11.10 0.94 2.66
C ILE A 87 -10.46 -0.22 1.90
N VAL A 88 -9.71 -1.09 2.58
CA VAL A 88 -9.13 -2.27 1.93
C VAL A 88 -10.24 -3.16 1.34
N LYS A 89 -11.32 -3.37 2.08
CA LYS A 89 -12.46 -4.13 1.58
C LYS A 89 -13.09 -3.50 0.35
N GLN A 90 -13.26 -2.17 0.36
CA GLN A 90 -13.81 -1.45 -0.78
C GLN A 90 -12.92 -1.56 -2.01
N VAL A 91 -11.62 -1.37 -1.85
CA VAL A 91 -10.66 -1.47 -2.94
C VAL A 91 -10.67 -2.88 -3.53
N CYS A 92 -10.71 -3.89 -2.68
CA CYS A 92 -10.78 -5.28 -3.12
C CYS A 92 -12.03 -5.53 -3.96
N ALA A 93 -13.19 -5.03 -3.51
CA ALA A 93 -14.45 -5.21 -4.23
C ALA A 93 -14.44 -4.45 -5.57
N GLU A 94 -13.98 -3.21 -5.57
CA GLU A 94 -13.97 -2.36 -6.78
C GLU A 94 -13.06 -2.91 -7.87
N ASN A 95 -11.98 -3.59 -7.49
CA ASN A 95 -10.96 -4.08 -8.41
C ASN A 95 -10.99 -5.59 -8.61
N SER A 96 -11.99 -6.27 -8.07
CA SER A 96 -12.14 -7.73 -8.16
C SER A 96 -10.88 -8.45 -7.67
N VAL A 97 -10.33 -8.00 -6.56
CA VAL A 97 -9.11 -8.58 -5.97
C VAL A 97 -9.39 -9.98 -5.47
N THR A 98 -8.55 -10.93 -5.86
CA THR A 98 -8.66 -12.34 -5.47
C THR A 98 -7.78 -12.69 -4.28
N HIS A 99 -6.66 -11.99 -4.11
CA HIS A 99 -5.70 -12.26 -3.05
C HIS A 99 -5.14 -10.94 -2.50
N LEU A 100 -5.07 -10.84 -1.18
CA LEU A 100 -4.50 -9.69 -0.47
C LEU A 100 -3.20 -10.10 0.19
N PHE A 101 -2.16 -9.30 -0.03
CA PHE A 101 -0.83 -9.52 0.55
C PHE A 101 -0.43 -8.32 1.40
N TYR A 102 0.10 -8.58 2.59
CA TYR A 102 0.64 -7.54 3.45
C TYR A 102 1.67 -8.14 4.41
N ASN A 103 2.57 -7.29 4.90
CA ASN A 103 3.56 -7.68 5.90
C ASN A 103 3.08 -7.27 7.29
N TYR A 104 3.49 -7.99 8.27
CA TYR A 104 3.24 -7.64 9.66
C TYR A 104 4.15 -6.51 10.11
#